data_4ac4a4546ef4b727d9826c4d0a486536
#
_entry.id   4ac4a4546ef4b727d9826c4d0a486536
#
_cell.length_a   1.000
_cell.length_b   1.000
_cell.length_c   1.000
_cell.angle_alpha   90.00
_cell.angle_beta   90.00
_cell.angle_gamma   90.00
#
_symmetry.space_group_name_H-M   'P 1'
#
loop_
_entity.id
_entity.type
_entity.pdbx_description
1 polymer ?
#
loop_
_entity_poly.entity_id
_entity_poly.type
_entity_poly.pdbx_seq_one_letter_code
_entity_poly.pdbx_strand_id
1 'polypeptide(L)'
;MELEYGLVENALDSLREAMNYYNEGDEEDNANQYKFSILLSAHCVELLLKEILRRNHPALLFENIDSVKDLQDDDNQTVGYKNAIQRVKKLCGVDLKQYETYIDELGRVRNQIQHYKCSINGEYHKQLMAKTFSAIEFIFRDILGLEFEDYENIIEPADIDFLHEDIAANKARKKDIVKDFEKSENRFRIEYVDGKYLEVCCPHCGTESLALESNGKIKCKFCGEEFDNYSELHKADRNCITQYGILREFGRRRHLLHSRIFECPQCENDSMIMLPNRKWLCLVCGYEVETSCYCDECGDEMPYIDGICTTAISDTDTEDFKSLCPQCAKKYAEDEAYIGYELS
;
A
#
# COMPACT_ATOMS: atom_id res chain seq x y z
N MET A 1 12.54 18.37 -39.73
CA MET A 1 12.52 16.96 -39.32
C MET A 1 11.31 16.85 -38.44
N GLU A 2 10.31 16.07 -38.82
CA GLU A 2 9.05 15.91 -38.08
C GLU A 2 9.14 14.57 -37.37
N LEU A 3 8.79 14.54 -36.09
CA LEU A 3 8.74 13.34 -35.29
C LEU A 3 7.24 13.04 -35.01
N GLU A 4 6.76 11.89 -35.47
CA GLU A 4 5.39 11.46 -35.25
C GLU A 4 5.42 10.12 -34.53
N TYR A 5 4.91 10.10 -33.27
CA TYR A 5 4.78 8.90 -32.46
C TYR A 5 3.31 8.69 -32.04
N GLY A 6 2.83 7.46 -32.15
CA GLY A 6 1.63 7.03 -31.48
C GLY A 6 1.86 6.86 -29.96
N LEU A 7 0.81 6.46 -29.24
CA LEU A 7 0.89 6.31 -27.77
C LEU A 7 1.92 5.24 -27.35
N VAL A 8 2.02 4.14 -28.09
CA VAL A 8 2.95 3.05 -27.79
C VAL A 8 4.39 3.47 -28.07
N GLU A 9 4.66 4.04 -29.23
CA GLU A 9 5.99 4.50 -29.61
C GLU A 9 6.51 5.56 -28.65
N ASN A 10 5.67 6.52 -28.27
CA ASN A 10 6.01 7.54 -27.29
C ASN A 10 6.23 6.95 -25.87
N ALA A 11 5.49 5.90 -25.51
CA ALA A 11 5.71 5.19 -24.25
C ALA A 11 7.07 4.49 -24.24
N LEU A 12 7.44 3.81 -25.33
CA LEU A 12 8.71 3.09 -25.43
C LEU A 12 9.91 4.03 -25.49
N ASP A 13 9.79 5.16 -26.18
CA ASP A 13 10.83 6.20 -26.17
C ASP A 13 11.06 6.75 -24.75
N SER A 14 9.96 6.99 -24.01
CA SER A 14 10.05 7.40 -22.60
C SER A 14 10.64 6.30 -21.70
N LEU A 15 10.37 5.02 -21.98
CA LEU A 15 10.96 3.89 -21.27
C LEU A 15 12.46 3.81 -21.50
N ARG A 16 12.91 3.91 -22.74
CA ARG A 16 14.35 3.91 -23.10
C ARG A 16 15.09 5.01 -22.37
N GLU A 17 14.60 6.24 -22.44
CA GLU A 17 15.20 7.36 -21.73
C GLU A 17 15.17 7.18 -20.20
N ALA A 18 14.10 6.58 -19.66
CA ALA A 18 14.03 6.27 -18.24
C ALA A 18 15.13 5.30 -17.79
N MET A 19 15.44 4.29 -18.61
CA MET A 19 16.52 3.33 -18.37
C MET A 19 17.90 3.99 -18.46
N ASN A 20 18.12 4.87 -19.43
CA ASN A 20 19.36 5.64 -19.56
C ASN A 20 19.62 6.46 -18.29
N TYR A 21 18.64 7.23 -17.81
CA TYR A 21 18.75 7.99 -16.58
C TYR A 21 18.92 7.10 -15.34
N TYR A 22 18.32 5.91 -15.33
CA TYR A 22 18.48 4.96 -14.25
C TYR A 22 19.92 4.44 -14.16
N ASN A 23 20.49 4.03 -15.30
CA ASN A 23 21.87 3.56 -15.40
C ASN A 23 22.89 4.64 -15.01
N GLU A 24 22.76 5.85 -15.57
CA GLU A 24 23.61 6.97 -15.20
C GLU A 24 23.54 7.30 -13.71
N GLY A 25 22.34 7.21 -13.12
CA GLY A 25 22.14 7.43 -11.70
C GLY A 25 22.83 6.39 -10.82
N ASP A 26 22.88 5.14 -11.25
CA ASP A 26 23.52 4.05 -10.53
C ASP A 26 25.04 4.09 -10.65
N GLU A 27 25.58 4.36 -11.83
CA GLU A 27 27.01 4.47 -12.08
C GLU A 27 27.66 5.67 -11.38
N GLU A 28 26.97 6.82 -11.36
CA GLU A 28 27.47 8.09 -10.83
C GLU A 28 27.06 8.36 -9.39
N ASP A 29 26.21 7.52 -8.76
CA ASP A 29 25.55 7.77 -7.47
C ASP A 29 24.82 9.14 -7.47
N ASN A 30 24.12 9.45 -8.56
CA ASN A 30 23.55 10.76 -8.83
C ASN A 30 22.03 10.77 -8.68
N ALA A 31 21.55 11.23 -7.53
CA ALA A 31 20.12 11.28 -7.22
C ALA A 31 19.28 12.11 -8.21
N ASN A 32 19.87 13.05 -8.96
CA ASN A 32 19.12 13.81 -9.96
C ASN A 32 18.71 12.95 -11.16
N GLN A 33 19.54 12.00 -11.57
CA GLN A 33 19.24 11.08 -12.67
C GLN A 33 18.06 10.18 -12.28
N TYR A 34 18.01 9.69 -11.06
CA TYR A 34 16.88 8.91 -10.54
C TYR A 34 15.55 9.66 -10.62
N LYS A 35 15.57 10.98 -10.40
CA LYS A 35 14.38 11.82 -10.54
C LYS A 35 13.80 11.76 -11.95
N PHE A 36 14.65 11.88 -12.98
CA PHE A 36 14.21 11.85 -14.38
C PHE A 36 13.75 10.45 -14.79
N SER A 37 14.44 9.41 -14.33
CA SER A 37 14.02 8.02 -14.52
C SER A 37 12.58 7.77 -14.02
N ILE A 38 12.24 8.24 -12.81
CA ILE A 38 10.88 8.12 -12.25
C ILE A 38 9.85 8.86 -13.11
N LEU A 39 10.14 10.11 -13.51
CA LEU A 39 9.21 10.92 -14.27
C LEU A 39 8.89 10.30 -15.65
N LEU A 40 9.91 9.82 -16.35
CA LEU A 40 9.78 9.20 -17.66
C LEU A 40 9.11 7.81 -17.56
N SER A 41 9.42 7.03 -16.56
CA SER A 41 8.72 5.76 -16.31
C SER A 41 7.24 5.96 -16.02
N ALA A 42 6.90 7.01 -15.25
CA ALA A 42 5.49 7.35 -15.00
C ALA A 42 4.77 7.83 -16.26
N HIS A 43 5.47 8.56 -17.14
CA HIS A 43 4.95 8.95 -18.44
C HIS A 43 4.71 7.73 -19.33
N CYS A 44 5.65 6.79 -19.40
CA CYS A 44 5.49 5.52 -20.12
C CYS A 44 4.23 4.78 -19.65
N VAL A 45 4.08 4.56 -18.35
CA VAL A 45 2.89 3.89 -17.77
C VAL A 45 1.61 4.62 -18.13
N GLU A 46 1.58 5.95 -18.03
CA GLU A 46 0.41 6.75 -18.37
C GLU A 46 0.00 6.55 -19.85
N LEU A 47 0.96 6.57 -20.77
CA LEU A 47 0.71 6.37 -22.19
C LEU A 47 0.21 4.94 -22.50
N LEU A 48 0.78 3.91 -21.87
CA LEU A 48 0.30 2.53 -22.03
C LEU A 48 -1.11 2.35 -21.49
N LEU A 49 -1.45 2.96 -20.35
CA LEU A 49 -2.83 2.94 -19.82
C LEU A 49 -3.79 3.67 -20.79
N LYS A 50 -3.37 4.79 -21.37
CA LYS A 50 -4.14 5.50 -22.39
C LYS A 50 -4.35 4.65 -23.66
N GLU A 51 -3.35 3.87 -24.06
CA GLU A 51 -3.48 2.93 -25.19
C GLU A 51 -4.53 1.84 -24.91
N ILE A 52 -4.59 1.31 -23.67
CA ILE A 52 -5.65 0.37 -23.29
C ILE A 52 -7.03 1.04 -23.44
N LEU A 53 -7.18 2.29 -22.97
CA LEU A 53 -8.41 3.05 -23.10
C LEU A 53 -8.79 3.26 -24.56
N ARG A 54 -7.84 3.70 -25.40
CA ARG A 54 -8.03 3.94 -26.83
C ARG A 54 -8.50 2.68 -27.57
N ARG A 55 -7.90 1.51 -27.28
CA ARG A 55 -8.27 0.22 -27.89
C ARG A 55 -9.65 -0.24 -27.49
N ASN A 56 -10.11 0.09 -26.28
CA ASN A 56 -11.46 -0.22 -25.85
C ASN A 56 -12.48 0.71 -26.51
N HIS A 57 -12.27 2.01 -26.41
CA HIS A 57 -13.04 3.02 -27.13
C HIS A 57 -12.32 4.37 -27.09
N PRO A 58 -12.07 5.04 -28.23
CA PRO A 58 -11.32 6.30 -28.29
C PRO A 58 -11.85 7.41 -27.37
N ALA A 59 -13.16 7.48 -27.14
CA ALA A 59 -13.76 8.47 -26.23
C ALA A 59 -13.28 8.32 -24.77
N LEU A 60 -12.83 7.14 -24.34
CA LEU A 60 -12.32 6.92 -22.98
C LEU A 60 -10.99 7.61 -22.73
N LEU A 61 -10.32 8.06 -23.79
CA LEU A 61 -9.05 8.77 -23.74
C LEU A 61 -9.18 10.19 -23.19
N PHE A 62 -10.35 10.83 -23.36
CA PHE A 62 -10.55 12.25 -23.08
C PHE A 62 -11.07 12.52 -21.67
N GLU A 63 -10.58 13.59 -21.04
CA GLU A 63 -10.98 13.97 -19.67
C GLU A 63 -12.48 14.26 -19.60
N ASN A 64 -12.99 15.07 -20.51
CA ASN A 64 -14.41 15.40 -20.65
C ASN A 64 -14.94 15.00 -22.04
N ILE A 65 -15.62 13.85 -22.09
CA ILE A 65 -16.15 13.28 -23.33
C ILE A 65 -17.18 14.21 -23.98
N ASP A 66 -17.98 14.90 -23.19
CA ASP A 66 -19.06 15.77 -23.69
C ASP A 66 -18.54 17.03 -24.40
N SER A 67 -17.28 17.41 -24.14
CA SER A 67 -16.64 18.57 -24.78
C SER A 67 -15.92 18.23 -26.09
N VAL A 68 -15.73 16.95 -26.39
CA VAL A 68 -15.01 16.48 -27.58
C VAL A 68 -15.89 16.62 -28.82
N LYS A 69 -15.47 17.48 -29.76
CA LYS A 69 -16.17 17.68 -31.03
C LYS A 69 -15.66 16.74 -32.13
N ASP A 70 -14.37 16.48 -32.12
CA ASP A 70 -13.70 15.56 -33.03
C ASP A 70 -12.70 14.71 -32.23
N LEU A 71 -12.80 13.40 -32.35
CA LEU A 71 -11.91 12.44 -31.67
C LEU A 71 -10.47 12.48 -32.18
N GLN A 72 -10.24 13.11 -33.34
CA GLN A 72 -8.91 13.25 -33.97
C GLN A 72 -8.27 14.62 -33.70
N ASP A 73 -8.91 15.48 -32.92
CA ASP A 73 -8.40 16.79 -32.59
C ASP A 73 -7.32 16.67 -31.48
N ASP A 74 -6.10 17.04 -31.79
CA ASP A 74 -4.93 16.97 -30.88
C ASP A 74 -5.05 17.95 -29.70
N ASP A 75 -5.89 18.97 -29.79
CA ASP A 75 -6.16 19.95 -28.73
C ASP A 75 -7.06 19.38 -27.59
N ASN A 76 -7.61 18.19 -27.78
CA ASN A 76 -8.44 17.55 -26.74
C ASN A 76 -7.63 17.15 -25.52
N GLN A 77 -8.05 17.60 -24.35
CA GLN A 77 -7.43 17.22 -23.09
C GLN A 77 -7.66 15.72 -22.77
N THR A 78 -6.57 14.97 -22.68
CA THR A 78 -6.63 13.55 -22.33
C THR A 78 -6.68 13.33 -20.81
N VAL A 79 -7.25 12.19 -20.42
CA VAL A 79 -7.32 11.75 -19.02
C VAL A 79 -5.95 11.67 -18.37
N GLY A 80 -5.83 12.19 -17.13
CA GLY A 80 -4.60 12.12 -16.36
C GLY A 80 -4.38 10.75 -15.72
N TYR A 81 -3.16 10.52 -15.23
CA TYR A 81 -2.64 9.25 -14.71
C TYR A 81 -3.63 8.50 -13.80
N LYS A 82 -4.11 9.14 -12.73
CA LYS A 82 -5.02 8.50 -11.75
C LYS A 82 -6.36 8.09 -12.37
N ASN A 83 -6.92 8.95 -13.22
CA ASN A 83 -8.18 8.68 -13.89
C ASN A 83 -8.02 7.58 -14.95
N ALA A 84 -6.86 7.51 -15.62
CA ALA A 84 -6.55 6.43 -16.55
C ALA A 84 -6.57 5.05 -15.84
N ILE A 85 -5.92 4.91 -14.69
CA ILE A 85 -5.96 3.68 -13.87
C ILE A 85 -7.41 3.30 -13.54
N GLN A 86 -8.21 4.26 -13.04
CA GLN A 86 -9.59 4.00 -12.65
C GLN A 86 -10.46 3.57 -13.84
N ARG A 87 -10.29 4.21 -15.01
CA ARG A 87 -11.03 3.86 -16.22
C ARG A 87 -10.63 2.48 -16.76
N VAL A 88 -9.33 2.17 -16.82
CA VAL A 88 -8.82 0.86 -17.23
C VAL A 88 -9.45 -0.25 -16.39
N LYS A 89 -9.50 -0.09 -15.08
CA LYS A 89 -10.12 -1.07 -14.16
C LYS A 89 -11.63 -1.17 -14.31
N LYS A 90 -12.33 -0.02 -14.25
CA LYS A 90 -13.78 0.02 -14.11
C LYS A 90 -14.52 -0.08 -15.44
N LEU A 91 -13.97 0.50 -16.51
CA LEU A 91 -14.62 0.58 -17.80
C LEU A 91 -14.11 -0.45 -18.79
N CYS A 92 -12.80 -0.76 -18.74
CA CYS A 92 -12.23 -1.78 -19.61
C CYS A 92 -12.21 -3.17 -18.96
N GLY A 93 -12.51 -3.27 -17.65
CA GLY A 93 -12.54 -4.54 -16.93
C GLY A 93 -11.16 -5.22 -16.79
N VAL A 94 -10.08 -4.46 -16.93
CA VAL A 94 -8.71 -4.99 -16.86
C VAL A 94 -8.30 -5.16 -15.41
N ASP A 95 -7.86 -6.38 -15.05
CA ASP A 95 -7.27 -6.69 -13.75
C ASP A 95 -5.76 -6.45 -13.79
N LEU A 96 -5.32 -5.38 -13.14
CA LEU A 96 -3.90 -5.03 -13.01
C LEU A 96 -3.15 -5.90 -11.99
N LYS A 97 -3.84 -6.79 -11.27
CA LYS A 97 -3.25 -7.73 -10.27
C LYS A 97 -2.40 -7.00 -9.23
N GLN A 98 -1.24 -7.56 -8.87
CA GLN A 98 -0.28 -6.94 -7.96
C GLN A 98 0.38 -5.67 -8.53
N TYR A 99 0.34 -5.48 -9.83
CA TYR A 99 0.98 -4.32 -10.48
C TYR A 99 0.25 -3.00 -10.24
N GLU A 100 -1.02 -3.06 -9.85
CA GLU A 100 -1.75 -1.85 -9.46
C GLU A 100 -1.04 -1.08 -8.35
N THR A 101 -0.57 -1.79 -7.32
CA THR A 101 0.15 -1.17 -6.20
C THR A 101 1.47 -0.53 -6.64
N TYR A 102 2.15 -1.12 -7.62
CA TYR A 102 3.40 -0.57 -8.17
C TYR A 102 3.16 0.69 -9.00
N ILE A 103 2.10 0.67 -9.80
CA ILE A 103 1.66 1.82 -10.61
C ILE A 103 1.20 2.98 -9.71
N ASP A 104 0.44 2.70 -8.66
CA ASP A 104 0.00 3.71 -7.69
C ASP A 104 1.17 4.31 -6.91
N GLU A 105 2.15 3.49 -6.51
CA GLU A 105 3.37 3.93 -5.84
C GLU A 105 4.18 4.86 -6.74
N LEU A 106 4.39 4.48 -7.98
CA LEU A 106 5.07 5.30 -8.99
C LEU A 106 4.37 6.65 -9.19
N GLY A 107 3.05 6.64 -9.36
CA GLY A 107 2.24 7.85 -9.52
C GLY A 107 2.32 8.78 -8.30
N ARG A 108 2.37 8.23 -7.09
CA ARG A 108 2.57 8.99 -5.86
C ARG A 108 3.94 9.67 -5.81
N VAL A 109 5.00 8.93 -6.11
CA VAL A 109 6.38 9.47 -6.09
C VAL A 109 6.54 10.52 -7.20
N ARG A 110 6.04 10.27 -8.40
CA ARG A 110 6.01 11.24 -9.50
C ARG A 110 5.33 12.55 -9.09
N ASN A 111 4.17 12.48 -8.41
CA ASN A 111 3.47 13.68 -7.95
C ASN A 111 4.24 14.43 -6.87
N GLN A 112 4.95 13.75 -5.97
CA GLN A 112 5.85 14.38 -5.02
C GLN A 112 6.97 15.15 -5.71
N ILE A 113 7.61 14.54 -6.72
CA ILE A 113 8.67 15.16 -7.52
C ILE A 113 8.17 16.42 -8.23
N GLN A 114 6.98 16.37 -8.83
CA GLN A 114 6.45 17.47 -9.64
C GLN A 114 5.91 18.65 -8.82
N HIS A 115 5.32 18.38 -7.66
CA HIS A 115 4.51 19.36 -6.95
C HIS A 115 4.97 19.66 -5.52
N TYR A 116 5.98 18.95 -5.00
CA TYR A 116 6.39 19.09 -3.61
C TYR A 116 7.88 18.81 -3.41
N LYS A 117 8.32 18.82 -2.15
CA LYS A 117 9.69 18.46 -1.75
C LYS A 117 9.94 16.99 -2.03
N CYS A 118 10.98 16.69 -2.80
CA CYS A 118 11.41 15.34 -3.12
C CYS A 118 12.63 14.97 -2.29
N SER A 119 12.61 13.79 -1.68
CA SER A 119 13.77 13.11 -1.11
C SER A 119 13.85 11.74 -1.76
N ILE A 120 14.96 11.43 -2.41
CA ILE A 120 15.16 10.17 -3.13
C ILE A 120 16.25 9.40 -2.42
N ASN A 121 15.91 8.18 -1.97
CA ASN A 121 16.85 7.19 -1.46
C ASN A 121 17.21 6.24 -2.61
N GLY A 122 18.49 6.06 -2.91
CA GLY A 122 18.94 5.24 -4.05
C GLY A 122 18.45 3.80 -4.01
N GLU A 123 18.50 3.15 -2.85
CA GLU A 123 18.02 1.78 -2.68
C GLU A 123 16.50 1.64 -2.90
N TYR A 124 15.73 2.59 -2.40
CA TYR A 124 14.29 2.65 -2.65
C TYR A 124 13.99 2.89 -4.12
N HIS A 125 14.77 3.77 -4.77
CA HIS A 125 14.62 4.05 -6.20
C HIS A 125 14.81 2.80 -7.05
N LYS A 126 15.89 2.04 -6.83
CA LYS A 126 16.17 0.78 -7.55
C LYS A 126 14.99 -0.20 -7.45
N GLN A 127 14.38 -0.30 -6.27
CA GLN A 127 13.24 -1.18 -6.07
C GLN A 127 11.98 -0.67 -6.76
N LEU A 128 11.73 0.65 -6.70
CA LEU A 128 10.61 1.27 -7.39
C LEU A 128 10.73 1.04 -8.90
N MET A 129 11.93 1.21 -9.46
CA MET A 129 12.17 1.00 -10.89
C MET A 129 11.98 -0.46 -11.30
N ALA A 130 12.53 -1.43 -10.58
CA ALA A 130 12.33 -2.84 -10.88
C ALA A 130 10.85 -3.27 -10.82
N LYS A 131 10.07 -2.75 -9.86
CA LYS A 131 8.61 -2.93 -9.80
C LYS A 131 7.92 -2.28 -10.98
N THR A 132 8.33 -1.06 -11.34
CA THR A 132 7.78 -0.30 -12.45
C THR A 132 8.04 -1.01 -13.78
N PHE A 133 9.26 -1.47 -14.01
CA PHE A 133 9.63 -2.23 -15.20
C PHE A 133 8.80 -3.52 -15.31
N SER A 134 8.62 -4.25 -14.19
CA SER A 134 7.73 -5.42 -14.18
C SER A 134 6.28 -5.07 -14.52
N ALA A 135 5.79 -3.91 -14.09
CA ALA A 135 4.42 -3.46 -14.40
C ALA A 135 4.29 -3.02 -15.88
N ILE A 136 5.30 -2.36 -16.41
CA ILE A 136 5.35 -1.96 -17.83
C ILE A 136 5.35 -3.21 -18.71
N GLU A 137 6.21 -4.18 -18.42
CA GLU A 137 6.28 -5.45 -19.17
C GLU A 137 4.92 -6.17 -19.14
N PHE A 138 4.28 -6.27 -17.96
CA PHE A 138 2.96 -6.89 -17.83
C PHE A 138 1.89 -6.15 -18.66
N ILE A 139 1.86 -4.81 -18.61
CA ILE A 139 0.89 -4.04 -19.40
C ILE A 139 1.15 -4.25 -20.90
N PHE A 140 2.42 -4.20 -21.31
CA PHE A 140 2.82 -4.27 -22.70
C PHE A 140 2.53 -5.65 -23.31
N ARG A 141 3.03 -6.72 -22.67
CA ARG A 141 2.89 -8.08 -23.17
C ARG A 141 1.54 -8.73 -22.83
N ASP A 142 1.15 -8.74 -21.57
CA ASP A 142 -0.02 -9.52 -21.12
C ASP A 142 -1.35 -8.80 -21.40
N ILE A 143 -1.39 -7.46 -21.34
CA ILE A 143 -2.64 -6.71 -21.54
C ILE A 143 -2.78 -6.22 -22.97
N LEU A 144 -1.73 -5.59 -23.53
CA LEU A 144 -1.78 -5.05 -24.87
C LEU A 144 -1.46 -6.08 -25.95
N GLY A 145 -0.86 -7.23 -25.58
CA GLY A 145 -0.46 -8.30 -26.51
C GLY A 145 0.60 -7.83 -27.52
N LEU A 146 1.52 -6.97 -27.08
CA LEU A 146 2.61 -6.42 -27.90
C LEU A 146 3.93 -7.09 -27.54
N GLU A 147 4.84 -7.14 -28.51
CA GLU A 147 6.19 -7.66 -28.31
C GLU A 147 7.20 -6.54 -28.54
N PHE A 148 8.25 -6.46 -27.69
CA PHE A 148 9.29 -5.42 -27.81
C PHE A 148 10.07 -5.55 -29.11
N GLU A 149 10.19 -6.75 -29.63
CA GLU A 149 10.87 -7.08 -30.89
C GLU A 149 10.24 -6.37 -32.10
N ASP A 150 8.97 -6.00 -32.02
CA ASP A 150 8.28 -5.23 -33.09
C ASP A 150 8.67 -3.75 -33.08
N TYR A 151 9.42 -3.29 -32.06
CA TYR A 151 9.76 -1.88 -31.82
C TYR A 151 11.27 -1.64 -31.68
N GLU A 152 12.11 -2.47 -32.29
CA GLU A 152 13.58 -2.37 -32.24
C GLU A 152 14.13 -1.02 -32.74
N ASN A 153 13.37 -0.30 -33.55
CA ASN A 153 13.72 1.04 -34.01
C ASN A 153 13.57 2.12 -32.90
N ILE A 154 12.99 1.81 -31.78
CA ILE A 154 12.76 2.74 -30.65
C ILE A 154 13.48 2.27 -29.39
N ILE A 155 13.38 0.97 -29.06
CA ILE A 155 14.00 0.34 -27.91
C ILE A 155 14.87 -0.82 -28.37
N GLU A 156 16.16 -0.80 -28.03
CA GLU A 156 17.10 -1.82 -28.50
C GLU A 156 16.98 -3.12 -27.68
N PRO A 157 17.32 -4.29 -28.24
CA PRO A 157 17.35 -5.56 -27.48
C PRO A 157 18.18 -5.46 -26.18
N ALA A 158 19.29 -4.73 -26.20
CA ALA A 158 20.12 -4.51 -25.01
C ALA A 158 19.40 -3.78 -23.88
N ASP A 159 18.48 -2.86 -24.20
CA ASP A 159 17.66 -2.18 -23.21
C ASP A 159 16.68 -3.16 -22.54
N ILE A 160 16.13 -4.08 -23.32
CA ILE A 160 15.21 -5.11 -22.82
C ILE A 160 15.93 -6.14 -21.95
N ASP A 161 17.14 -6.57 -22.37
CA ASP A 161 17.98 -7.45 -21.56
C ASP A 161 18.32 -6.81 -20.21
N PHE A 162 18.71 -5.54 -20.22
CA PHE A 162 18.94 -4.76 -19.00
C PHE A 162 17.71 -4.72 -18.08
N LEU A 163 16.53 -4.44 -18.64
CA LEU A 163 15.27 -4.43 -17.90
C LEU A 163 15.00 -5.79 -17.23
N HIS A 164 15.21 -6.89 -17.94
CA HIS A 164 15.04 -8.23 -17.40
C HIS A 164 16.06 -8.56 -16.33
N GLU A 165 17.32 -8.16 -16.50
CA GLU A 165 18.37 -8.37 -15.51
C GLU A 165 18.07 -7.60 -14.21
N ASP A 166 17.64 -6.34 -14.29
CA ASP A 166 17.27 -5.54 -13.12
C ASP A 166 16.09 -6.13 -12.37
N ILE A 167 15.05 -6.56 -13.09
CA ILE A 167 13.90 -7.26 -12.49
C ILE A 167 14.34 -8.54 -11.77
N ALA A 168 15.20 -9.34 -12.40
CA ALA A 168 15.68 -10.60 -11.85
C ALA A 168 16.56 -10.37 -10.63
N ALA A 169 17.50 -9.40 -10.69
CA ALA A 169 18.37 -9.04 -9.58
C ALA A 169 17.57 -8.55 -8.37
N ASN A 170 16.55 -7.72 -8.58
CA ASN A 170 15.68 -7.25 -7.51
C ASN A 170 14.88 -8.39 -6.85
N LYS A 171 14.34 -9.32 -7.66
CA LYS A 171 13.64 -10.52 -7.16
C LYS A 171 14.57 -11.43 -6.36
N ALA A 172 15.81 -11.65 -6.82
CA ALA A 172 16.81 -12.45 -6.13
C ALA A 172 17.18 -11.81 -4.78
N ARG A 173 17.52 -10.52 -4.78
CA ARG A 173 17.82 -9.75 -3.57
C ARG A 173 16.68 -9.80 -2.55
N LYS A 174 15.43 -9.61 -3.00
CA LYS A 174 14.27 -9.73 -2.12
C LYS A 174 14.20 -11.11 -1.47
N LYS A 175 14.39 -12.17 -2.26
CA LYS A 175 14.35 -13.56 -1.77
C LYS A 175 15.44 -13.85 -0.75
N ASP A 176 16.67 -13.37 -0.99
CA ASP A 176 17.81 -13.58 -0.09
C ASP A 176 17.59 -12.85 1.23
N ILE A 177 17.17 -11.59 1.19
CA ILE A 177 16.86 -10.81 2.40
C ILE A 177 15.74 -11.47 3.22
N VAL A 178 14.65 -11.90 2.59
CA VAL A 178 13.55 -12.57 3.29
C VAL A 178 14.04 -13.87 3.91
N LYS A 179 14.81 -14.67 3.19
CA LYS A 179 15.36 -15.94 3.70
C LYS A 179 16.31 -15.76 4.89
N ASP A 180 17.21 -14.78 4.80
CA ASP A 180 18.14 -14.47 5.90
C ASP A 180 17.38 -13.92 7.10
N PHE A 181 16.32 -13.14 6.82
CA PHE A 181 15.52 -12.51 7.83
C PHE A 181 14.50 -13.44 8.51
N GLU A 182 14.06 -14.52 7.86
CA GLU A 182 13.17 -15.54 8.45
C GLU A 182 13.72 -16.13 9.76
N LYS A 183 15.03 -16.18 9.90
CA LYS A 183 15.74 -16.70 11.07
C LYS A 183 16.11 -15.63 12.11
N SER A 184 15.81 -14.37 11.82
CA SER A 184 16.19 -13.25 12.67
C SER A 184 15.20 -13.07 13.83
N GLU A 185 15.72 -12.93 15.05
CA GLU A 185 14.91 -12.68 16.25
C GLU A 185 14.35 -11.25 16.31
N ASN A 186 14.95 -10.30 15.59
CA ASN A 186 14.54 -8.90 15.57
C ASN A 186 13.53 -8.56 14.47
N ARG A 187 12.92 -9.53 13.88
CA ARG A 187 11.85 -9.35 12.90
C ARG A 187 10.68 -8.57 13.52
N PHE A 188 10.32 -7.44 12.94
CA PHE A 188 9.17 -6.68 13.41
C PHE A 188 7.87 -7.32 12.93
N ARG A 189 7.12 -7.85 13.86
CA ARG A 189 5.83 -8.52 13.62
C ARG A 189 4.89 -8.23 14.78
N ILE A 190 3.61 -8.32 14.48
CA ILE A 190 2.56 -8.11 15.47
C ILE A 190 2.07 -9.46 15.95
N GLU A 191 2.27 -9.76 17.23
CA GLU A 191 1.68 -10.93 17.85
C GLU A 191 0.18 -10.70 18.07
N TYR A 192 -0.65 -11.64 17.66
CA TYR A 192 -2.09 -11.49 17.74
C TYR A 192 -2.81 -12.60 18.50
N VAL A 193 -2.31 -13.83 18.54
CA VAL A 193 -2.85 -14.95 19.33
C VAL A 193 -1.75 -15.99 19.57
N ASP A 194 -1.53 -16.39 20.83
CA ASP A 194 -0.80 -17.61 21.25
C ASP A 194 0.48 -17.91 20.42
N GLY A 195 1.36 -16.94 20.30
CA GLY A 195 2.60 -17.07 19.53
C GLY A 195 2.41 -17.01 18.00
N LYS A 196 1.24 -16.64 17.51
CA LYS A 196 1.02 -16.36 16.09
C LYS A 196 1.29 -14.89 15.80
N TYR A 197 2.01 -14.67 14.69
CA TYR A 197 2.48 -13.35 14.30
C TYR A 197 1.93 -12.96 12.94
N LEU A 198 1.65 -11.67 12.77
CA LEU A 198 1.42 -11.02 11.48
C LEU A 198 2.69 -10.32 11.05
N GLU A 199 3.10 -10.59 9.84
CA GLU A 199 4.18 -9.86 9.20
C GLU A 199 3.68 -8.47 8.79
N VAL A 200 4.48 -7.47 9.12
CA VAL A 200 4.22 -6.09 8.74
C VAL A 200 5.07 -5.73 7.54
N CYS A 201 4.43 -5.32 6.46
CA CYS A 201 5.14 -4.87 5.27
C CYS A 201 5.69 -3.45 5.44
N CYS A 202 6.85 -3.20 4.87
CA CYS A 202 7.38 -1.84 4.80
C CYS A 202 6.47 -0.97 3.92
N PRO A 203 5.99 0.20 4.38
CA PRO A 203 5.11 1.06 3.61
C PRO A 203 5.79 1.68 2.37
N HIS A 204 7.14 1.70 2.33
CA HIS A 204 7.89 2.22 1.21
C HIS A 204 8.08 1.19 0.08
N CYS A 205 8.44 -0.04 0.43
CA CYS A 205 8.80 -1.04 -0.59
C CYS A 205 7.86 -2.25 -0.63
N GLY A 206 6.90 -2.35 0.27
CA GLY A 206 5.93 -3.44 0.35
C GLY A 206 6.55 -4.81 0.72
N THR A 207 7.77 -4.84 1.29
CA THR A 207 8.43 -6.10 1.67
C THR A 207 8.25 -6.40 3.15
N GLU A 208 8.15 -7.68 3.49
CA GLU A 208 8.09 -8.20 4.86
C GLU A 208 9.49 -8.28 5.47
N SER A 209 10.22 -7.16 5.48
CA SER A 209 11.62 -7.11 5.92
C SER A 209 11.89 -6.03 6.96
N LEU A 210 10.89 -5.68 7.76
CA LEU A 210 11.03 -4.76 8.88
C LEU A 210 11.66 -5.41 10.08
N ALA A 211 12.72 -4.82 10.62
CA ALA A 211 13.41 -5.23 11.84
C ALA A 211 13.21 -4.20 12.95
N LEU A 212 13.06 -4.68 14.18
CA LEU A 212 13.17 -3.86 15.36
C LEU A 212 14.64 -3.78 15.77
N GLU A 213 15.22 -2.61 15.69
CA GLU A 213 16.62 -2.37 16.07
C GLU A 213 16.74 -2.21 17.60
N SER A 214 17.95 -2.42 18.12
CA SER A 214 18.24 -2.31 19.57
C SER A 214 17.95 -0.94 20.18
N ASN A 215 17.90 0.10 19.37
CA ASN A 215 17.53 1.48 19.76
C ASN A 215 16.01 1.73 19.75
N GLY A 216 15.19 0.70 19.47
CA GLY A 216 13.74 0.80 19.39
C GLY A 216 13.20 1.29 18.04
N LYS A 217 14.05 1.64 17.09
CA LYS A 217 13.65 2.01 15.74
C LYS A 217 13.28 0.79 14.92
N ILE A 218 12.40 1.00 13.95
CA ILE A 218 12.02 -0.02 12.97
C ILE A 218 12.72 0.30 11.65
N LYS A 219 13.53 -0.65 11.15
CA LYS A 219 14.29 -0.48 9.91
C LYS A 219 13.92 -1.54 8.88
N CYS A 220 13.65 -1.12 7.66
CA CYS A 220 13.49 -2.03 6.55
C CYS A 220 14.85 -2.54 6.07
N LYS A 221 15.09 -3.85 6.15
CA LYS A 221 16.34 -4.47 5.69
C LYS A 221 16.48 -4.49 4.17
N PHE A 222 15.37 -4.29 3.44
CA PHE A 222 15.39 -4.28 1.99
C PHE A 222 15.64 -2.88 1.43
N CYS A 223 14.89 -1.84 1.84
CA CYS A 223 15.05 -0.48 1.31
C CYS A 223 15.84 0.48 2.21
N GLY A 224 16.21 0.04 3.40
CA GLY A 224 16.97 0.86 4.33
C GLY A 224 16.16 1.93 5.07
N GLU A 225 14.87 2.09 4.78
CA GLU A 225 14.01 3.09 5.42
C GLU A 225 13.88 2.83 6.92
N GLU A 226 13.93 3.90 7.71
CA GLU A 226 13.85 3.85 9.17
C GLU A 226 12.64 4.62 9.68
N PHE A 227 12.00 4.08 10.72
CA PHE A 227 10.88 4.68 11.42
C PHE A 227 11.21 4.71 12.91
N ASP A 228 10.99 5.85 13.57
CA ASP A 228 11.31 5.98 14.99
C ASP A 228 10.45 5.07 15.88
N ASN A 229 9.24 4.77 15.44
CA ASN A 229 8.30 3.87 16.11
C ASN A 229 7.21 3.39 15.15
N TYR A 230 6.31 2.53 15.63
CA TYR A 230 5.22 2.00 14.80
C TYR A 230 4.21 3.09 14.37
N SER A 231 3.97 4.10 15.17
CA SER A 231 3.08 5.22 14.81
C SER A 231 3.59 5.97 13.58
N GLU A 232 4.90 6.19 13.48
CA GLU A 232 5.50 6.80 12.28
C GLU A 232 5.45 5.90 11.07
N LEU A 233 5.74 4.61 11.23
CA LEU A 233 5.59 3.62 10.18
C LEU A 233 4.14 3.61 9.66
N HIS A 234 3.17 3.63 10.57
CA HIS A 234 1.76 3.68 10.22
C HIS A 234 1.37 4.96 9.47
N LYS A 235 1.87 6.12 9.92
CA LYS A 235 1.65 7.40 9.20
C LYS A 235 2.30 7.42 7.82
N ALA A 236 3.41 6.72 7.63
CA ALA A 236 4.07 6.56 6.35
C ALA A 236 3.30 5.64 5.40
N ASP A 237 2.47 4.73 5.93
CA ASP A 237 1.63 3.81 5.14
C ASP A 237 0.39 4.52 4.56
N ARG A 238 0.62 5.54 3.74
CA ARG A 238 -0.43 6.35 3.12
C ARG A 238 -1.35 5.55 2.19
N ASN A 239 -0.89 4.43 1.69
CA ASN A 239 -1.67 3.54 0.83
C ASN A 239 -2.37 2.45 1.64
N CYS A 240 -2.28 2.48 2.96
CA CYS A 240 -2.86 1.48 3.87
C CYS A 240 -2.46 0.03 3.52
N ILE A 241 -1.31 -0.19 2.88
CA ILE A 241 -0.86 -1.53 2.45
C ILE A 241 -0.68 -2.42 3.67
N THR A 242 0.08 -1.94 4.65
CA THR A 242 0.30 -2.63 5.92
C THR A 242 -0.99 -2.71 6.73
N GLN A 243 -1.66 -1.58 6.91
CA GLN A 243 -2.91 -1.46 7.64
C GLN A 243 -4.00 -2.35 7.03
N TYR A 244 -4.20 -2.30 5.73
CA TYR A 244 -5.22 -3.08 5.04
C TYR A 244 -4.92 -4.59 5.10
N GLY A 245 -3.66 -4.96 4.97
CA GLY A 245 -3.21 -6.35 5.14
C GLY A 245 -3.50 -6.87 6.54
N ILE A 246 -3.16 -6.11 7.56
CA ILE A 246 -3.40 -6.47 8.96
C ILE A 246 -4.92 -6.54 9.23
N LEU A 247 -5.69 -5.51 8.92
CA LEU A 247 -7.13 -5.49 9.16
C LEU A 247 -7.86 -6.58 8.37
N ARG A 248 -7.44 -6.87 7.13
CA ARG A 248 -7.99 -7.97 6.32
C ARG A 248 -7.72 -9.32 6.94
N GLU A 249 -6.52 -9.55 7.47
CA GLU A 249 -6.18 -10.80 8.14
C GLU A 249 -6.93 -10.94 9.45
N PHE A 250 -7.04 -9.88 10.24
CA PHE A 250 -7.89 -9.84 11.44
C PHE A 250 -9.36 -10.03 11.08
N GLY A 251 -9.86 -9.39 10.04
CA GLY A 251 -11.25 -9.54 9.57
C GLY A 251 -11.58 -10.96 9.13
N ARG A 252 -10.66 -11.65 8.44
CA ARG A 252 -10.83 -13.07 8.07
C ARG A 252 -10.90 -14.02 9.27
N ARG A 253 -10.25 -13.66 10.36
CA ARG A 253 -10.17 -14.45 11.59
C ARG A 253 -11.05 -13.88 12.71
N ARG A 254 -11.96 -12.98 12.38
CA ARG A 254 -12.81 -12.27 13.34
C ARG A 254 -13.50 -13.19 14.35
N HIS A 255 -13.91 -14.37 13.93
CA HIS A 255 -14.49 -15.40 14.81
C HIS A 255 -13.51 -16.04 15.83
N LEU A 256 -12.18 -15.89 15.60
CA LEU A 256 -11.11 -16.39 16.48
C LEU A 256 -10.49 -15.30 17.34
N LEU A 257 -10.76 -14.02 17.03
CA LEU A 257 -10.04 -12.85 17.55
C LEU A 257 -10.96 -11.82 18.22
N HIS A 258 -12.22 -12.17 18.44
CA HIS A 258 -13.22 -11.22 18.95
C HIS A 258 -12.81 -10.51 20.24
N SER A 259 -12.02 -11.15 21.09
CA SER A 259 -11.55 -10.60 22.35
C SER A 259 -10.32 -9.68 22.27
N ARG A 260 -9.73 -9.48 21.08
CA ARG A 260 -8.43 -8.79 20.95
C ARG A 260 -8.40 -7.59 19.97
N ILE A 261 -9.53 -7.24 19.40
CA ILE A 261 -9.69 -6.01 18.59
C ILE A 261 -10.75 -5.15 19.25
N PHE A 262 -10.39 -3.92 19.56
CA PHE A 262 -11.25 -2.97 20.23
C PHE A 262 -11.49 -1.74 19.37
N GLU A 263 -12.61 -1.07 19.62
CA GLU A 263 -12.91 0.20 18.99
C GLU A 263 -11.94 1.29 19.48
N CYS A 264 -11.45 2.10 18.57
CA CYS A 264 -10.57 3.21 18.89
C CYS A 264 -11.39 4.43 19.32
N PRO A 265 -11.13 5.03 20.49
CA PRO A 265 -11.88 6.20 20.95
C PRO A 265 -11.64 7.46 20.12
N GLN A 266 -10.54 7.49 19.33
CA GLN A 266 -10.20 8.66 18.55
C GLN A 266 -10.79 8.64 17.14
N CYS A 267 -10.96 7.47 16.54
CA CYS A 267 -11.44 7.35 15.16
C CYS A 267 -12.63 6.41 14.99
N GLU A 268 -13.16 5.86 16.10
CA GLU A 268 -14.37 5.03 16.14
C GLU A 268 -14.33 3.78 15.23
N ASN A 269 -13.12 3.32 14.91
CA ASN A 269 -12.93 2.10 14.11
C ASN A 269 -12.53 0.92 15.01
N ASP A 270 -13.02 -0.27 14.69
CA ASP A 270 -12.59 -1.54 15.29
C ASP A 270 -11.17 -1.87 14.83
N SER A 271 -10.17 -1.30 15.47
CA SER A 271 -8.79 -1.32 14.97
C SER A 271 -7.71 -1.26 16.05
N MET A 272 -8.07 -1.27 17.33
CA MET A 272 -7.09 -1.32 18.41
C MET A 272 -6.64 -2.74 18.69
N ILE A 273 -5.34 -2.98 18.61
CA ILE A 273 -4.68 -4.26 18.90
C ILE A 273 -3.61 -4.07 19.96
N MET A 274 -3.31 -5.14 20.70
CA MET A 274 -2.19 -5.15 21.64
C MET A 274 -0.90 -5.53 20.93
N LEU A 275 0.13 -4.71 21.11
CA LEU A 275 1.48 -4.98 20.63
C LEU A 275 2.29 -5.87 21.60
N PRO A 276 3.37 -6.51 21.16
CA PRO A 276 4.26 -7.31 22.02
C PRO A 276 4.82 -6.57 23.24
N ASN A 277 5.00 -5.25 23.12
CA ASN A 277 5.42 -4.38 24.22
C ASN A 277 4.30 -4.00 25.20
N ARG A 278 3.12 -4.67 25.08
CA ARG A 278 1.92 -4.45 25.88
C ARG A 278 1.30 -3.06 25.78
N LYS A 279 1.59 -2.33 24.71
CA LYS A 279 0.88 -1.11 24.31
C LYS A 279 -0.26 -1.46 23.38
N TRP A 280 -1.36 -0.77 23.51
CA TRP A 280 -2.46 -0.82 22.56
C TRP A 280 -2.27 0.22 21.47
N LEU A 281 -2.49 -0.17 20.24
CA LEU A 281 -2.32 0.68 19.08
C LEU A 281 -3.53 0.60 18.16
N CYS A 282 -4.08 1.76 17.78
CA CYS A 282 -5.03 1.83 16.70
C CYS A 282 -4.33 1.73 15.35
N LEU A 283 -4.68 0.72 14.56
CA LEU A 283 -4.11 0.52 13.22
C LEU A 283 -4.61 1.54 12.18
N VAL A 284 -5.68 2.29 12.50
CA VAL A 284 -6.28 3.27 11.58
C VAL A 284 -5.73 4.68 11.80
N CYS A 285 -5.67 5.16 13.05
CA CYS A 285 -5.24 6.53 13.33
C CYS A 285 -3.91 6.65 14.06
N GLY A 286 -3.30 5.52 14.47
CA GLY A 286 -2.04 5.51 15.21
C GLY A 286 -2.18 5.90 16.69
N TYR A 287 -3.39 5.98 17.23
CA TYR A 287 -3.60 6.29 18.65
C TYR A 287 -3.06 5.15 19.53
N GLU A 288 -2.26 5.49 20.52
CA GLU A 288 -1.62 4.54 21.42
C GLU A 288 -2.16 4.68 22.85
N VAL A 289 -2.32 3.53 23.52
CA VAL A 289 -2.68 3.44 24.94
C VAL A 289 -1.71 2.49 25.65
N GLU A 290 -1.17 2.91 26.78
CA GLU A 290 -0.16 2.12 27.53
C GLU A 290 -0.81 1.30 28.67
N THR A 291 -2.06 1.57 29.00
CA THR A 291 -2.77 0.97 30.13
C THR A 291 -3.76 -0.07 29.67
N SER A 292 -3.90 -1.14 30.46
CA SER A 292 -4.84 -2.22 30.24
C SER A 292 -5.74 -2.40 31.45
N CYS A 293 -6.95 -2.91 31.23
CA CYS A 293 -7.83 -3.47 32.24
C CYS A 293 -8.34 -4.84 31.79
N TYR A 294 -9.06 -5.53 32.65
CA TYR A 294 -9.63 -6.85 32.35
C TYR A 294 -11.16 -6.76 32.35
N CYS A 295 -11.78 -7.48 31.45
CA CYS A 295 -13.22 -7.63 31.41
C CYS A 295 -13.68 -8.47 32.64
N ASP A 296 -14.56 -7.95 33.44
CA ASP A 296 -15.07 -8.65 34.66
C ASP A 296 -15.87 -9.89 34.31
N GLU A 297 -16.39 -10.03 33.11
CA GLU A 297 -17.19 -11.17 32.68
C GLU A 297 -16.37 -12.29 32.02
N CYS A 298 -15.52 -11.96 31.03
CA CYS A 298 -14.75 -12.97 30.27
C CYS A 298 -13.27 -13.04 30.65
N GLY A 299 -12.77 -12.09 31.43
CA GLY A 299 -11.36 -12.03 31.82
C GLY A 299 -10.41 -11.55 30.75
N ASP A 300 -10.88 -11.15 29.57
CA ASP A 300 -10.02 -10.68 28.49
C ASP A 300 -9.38 -9.33 28.82
N GLU A 301 -8.10 -9.21 28.47
CA GLU A 301 -7.36 -7.95 28.58
C GLU A 301 -7.82 -6.98 27.48
N MET A 302 -8.09 -5.75 27.84
CA MET A 302 -8.57 -4.69 26.96
C MET A 302 -7.88 -3.36 27.25
N PRO A 303 -7.82 -2.40 26.29
CA PRO A 303 -7.23 -1.09 26.54
C PRO A 303 -8.03 -0.35 27.60
N TYR A 304 -7.33 0.21 28.58
CA TYR A 304 -7.97 1.10 29.57
C TYR A 304 -8.05 2.52 28.98
N ILE A 305 -9.26 2.97 28.75
CA ILE A 305 -9.53 4.28 28.17
C ILE A 305 -10.61 4.93 29.04
N ASP A 306 -10.28 6.09 29.63
CA ASP A 306 -11.24 6.82 30.46
C ASP A 306 -12.55 7.08 29.72
N GLY A 307 -13.66 6.60 30.26
CA GLY A 307 -15.01 6.78 29.74
C GLY A 307 -15.47 5.79 28.67
N ILE A 308 -14.62 4.85 28.20
CA ILE A 308 -14.99 3.87 27.16
C ILE A 308 -14.95 2.43 27.67
N CYS A 309 -14.07 2.12 28.63
CA CYS A 309 -13.95 0.76 29.21
C CYS A 309 -14.91 0.51 30.36
N THR A 310 -15.71 1.46 30.75
CA THR A 310 -16.73 1.34 31.77
C THR A 310 -18.11 1.47 31.15
N THR A 311 -18.64 0.39 30.62
CA THR A 311 -20.09 0.31 30.48
C THR A 311 -20.63 0.13 31.92
N ALA A 312 -21.05 1.23 32.52
CA ALA A 312 -21.73 1.19 33.80
C ALA A 312 -23.08 0.49 33.56
N ILE A 313 -23.17 -0.79 33.90
CA ILE A 313 -24.43 -1.45 34.06
C ILE A 313 -24.74 -1.30 35.57
N SER A 314 -25.61 -0.37 35.90
CA SER A 314 -26.16 -0.29 37.25
C SER A 314 -27.15 -1.45 37.40
N ASP A 315 -26.74 -2.49 38.11
CA ASP A 315 -27.70 -3.38 38.71
C ASP A 315 -28.49 -2.51 39.73
N THR A 316 -29.81 -2.53 39.67
CA THR A 316 -30.69 -1.60 40.36
C THR A 316 -30.58 -1.63 41.91
N ASP A 317 -29.76 -2.51 42.46
CA ASP A 317 -29.61 -2.70 43.91
C ASP A 317 -28.16 -2.54 44.44
N THR A 318 -27.12 -2.41 43.58
CA THR A 318 -25.73 -2.15 44.02
C THR A 318 -25.03 -1.20 43.05
N GLU A 319 -24.35 -0.20 43.59
CA GLU A 319 -23.52 0.76 42.80
C GLU A 319 -22.21 0.11 42.29
N ASP A 320 -22.25 -1.16 41.89
CA ASP A 320 -21.07 -1.88 41.38
C ASP A 320 -20.93 -1.67 39.87
N PHE A 321 -19.90 -0.93 39.50
CA PHE A 321 -19.51 -0.71 38.09
C PHE A 321 -18.67 -1.90 37.62
N LYS A 322 -19.14 -2.58 36.57
CA LYS A 322 -18.36 -3.61 35.88
C LYS A 322 -17.60 -3.04 34.68
N SER A 323 -16.34 -3.42 34.54
CA SER A 323 -15.55 -3.18 33.37
C SER A 323 -15.83 -4.30 32.35
N LEU A 324 -16.57 -4.01 31.29
CA LEU A 324 -16.94 -5.01 30.29
C LEU A 324 -16.29 -4.72 28.93
N CYS A 325 -15.81 -5.75 28.24
CA CYS A 325 -15.46 -5.63 26.84
C CYS A 325 -16.72 -5.40 25.99
N PRO A 326 -16.60 -4.82 24.78
CA PRO A 326 -17.75 -4.48 23.94
C PRO A 326 -18.70 -5.65 23.65
N GLN A 327 -18.17 -6.88 23.61
CA GLN A 327 -18.99 -8.08 23.37
C GLN A 327 -19.81 -8.48 24.59
N CYS A 328 -19.19 -8.46 25.76
CA CYS A 328 -19.92 -8.74 26.99
C CYS A 328 -20.96 -7.65 27.27
N ALA A 329 -20.61 -6.37 27.04
CA ALA A 329 -21.53 -5.25 27.15
C ALA A 329 -22.74 -5.40 26.20
N LYS A 330 -22.50 -5.80 24.94
CA LYS A 330 -23.58 -6.06 23.99
C LYS A 330 -24.50 -7.20 24.40
N LYS A 331 -23.93 -8.29 24.93
CA LYS A 331 -24.70 -9.41 25.41
C LYS A 331 -25.61 -9.01 26.59
N TYR A 332 -25.09 -8.22 27.53
CA TYR A 332 -25.89 -7.70 28.63
C TYR A 332 -27.03 -6.79 28.16
N ALA A 333 -26.76 -5.91 27.17
CA ALA A 333 -27.79 -5.04 26.59
C ALA A 333 -28.88 -5.81 25.82
N GLU A 334 -28.53 -6.91 25.18
CA GLU A 334 -29.48 -7.79 24.50
C GLU A 334 -30.34 -8.57 25.51
N ASP A 335 -29.77 -9.04 26.61
CA ASP A 335 -30.51 -9.74 27.70
C ASP A 335 -31.46 -8.79 28.42
N GLU A 336 -31.07 -7.53 28.69
CA GLU A 336 -31.97 -6.52 29.28
C GLU A 336 -33.15 -6.16 28.35
N ALA A 337 -32.89 -6.04 27.04
CA ALA A 337 -33.93 -5.80 26.04
C ALA A 337 -34.92 -6.96 25.94
N TYR A 338 -34.46 -8.20 26.13
CA TYR A 338 -35.31 -9.39 26.16
C TYR A 338 -36.22 -9.42 27.40
N ILE A 339 -35.68 -9.07 28.58
CA ILE A 339 -36.47 -8.99 29.83
C ILE A 339 -37.51 -7.87 29.75
N GLY A 340 -37.22 -6.76 29.08
CA GLY A 340 -38.17 -5.66 28.86
C GLY A 340 -39.36 -6.02 27.94
N TYR A 341 -39.22 -7.01 27.06
CA TYR A 341 -40.31 -7.51 26.21
C TYR A 341 -41.24 -8.53 26.87
N GLU A 342 -40.78 -9.26 27.90
CA GLU A 342 -41.64 -10.19 28.66
C GLU A 342 -42.45 -9.50 29.74
N LEU A 343 -42.17 -8.25 30.09
CA LEU A 343 -42.86 -7.47 31.12
C LEU A 343 -43.81 -6.40 30.58
N SER A 344 -43.95 -6.27 29.27
CA SER A 344 -44.90 -5.39 28.58
C SER A 344 -45.98 -6.19 27.86
#